data_838c7ceb2f519aaa5104d328f166a43d
#
_entry.id   838c7ceb2f519aaa5104d328f166a43d
#
_cell.length_a   1.000
_cell.length_b   1.000
_cell.length_c   1.000
_cell.angle_alpha   90.00
_cell.angle_beta   90.00
_cell.angle_gamma   90.00
#
_symmetry.space_group_name_H-M   'P 1'
#
loop_
_entity.id
_entity.type
_entity.pdbx_description
1 polymer ?
#
loop_
_entity_poly.entity_id
_entity_poly.type
_entity_poly.pdbx_seq_one_letter_code
_entity_poly.pdbx_strand_id
1 'polypeptide(L)' 'MRALEALEELDRHLETAHLAGLERIAVKHGIGTGALRKAVNEHLADHPLVRRLEPALQSQGGIGVTFAILK' A
#
# COMPACT_ATOMS: atom_id res chain seq x y z
N MET A 1 0.45 -13.17 -9.57
CA MET A 1 -0.66 -12.19 -9.53
C MET A 1 -0.33 -11.03 -10.46
N ARG A 2 -1.27 -10.64 -11.28
CA ARG A 2 -1.07 -9.49 -12.17
C ARG A 2 -1.18 -8.19 -11.38
N ALA A 3 -0.49 -7.15 -11.84
CA ALA A 3 -0.50 -5.86 -11.14
C ALA A 3 -1.92 -5.31 -10.94
N LEU A 4 -2.78 -5.44 -11.95
CA LEU A 4 -4.16 -4.96 -11.86
C LEU A 4 -4.93 -5.67 -10.75
N GLU A 5 -4.79 -6.99 -10.64
CA GLU A 5 -5.44 -7.76 -9.59
C GLU A 5 -4.93 -7.37 -8.22
N ALA A 6 -3.64 -7.13 -8.11
CA ALA A 6 -3.04 -6.68 -6.84
C ALA A 6 -3.59 -5.32 -6.43
N LEU A 7 -3.78 -4.41 -7.37
CA LEU A 7 -4.32 -3.09 -7.10
C LEU A 7 -5.80 -3.16 -6.69
N GLU A 8 -6.58 -4.05 -7.30
CA GLU A 8 -7.98 -4.24 -6.93
C GLU A 8 -8.12 -4.79 -5.50
N GLU A 9 -7.28 -5.75 -5.13
CA GLU A 9 -7.25 -6.26 -3.76
C GLU A 9 -6.81 -5.19 -2.78
N LEU A 10 -5.85 -4.37 -3.17
CA LEU A 10 -5.38 -3.27 -2.35
C LEU A 10 -6.51 -2.27 -2.09
N ASP A 11 -7.30 -1.94 -3.08
CA ASP A 11 -8.44 -1.04 -2.91
C ASP A 11 -9.44 -1.58 -1.90
N ARG A 12 -9.76 -2.86 -1.98
CA ARG A 12 -10.67 -3.49 -1.02
C ARG A 12 -10.09 -3.47 0.38
N HIS A 13 -8.81 -3.71 0.49
CA HIS A 13 -8.12 -3.68 1.78
C HIS A 13 -8.15 -2.27 2.40
N LEU A 14 -7.93 -1.25 1.58
CA LEU A 14 -7.98 0.14 2.01
C LEU A 14 -9.38 0.52 2.49
N GLU A 15 -10.42 0.13 1.76
CA GLU A 15 -11.80 0.41 2.15
C GLU A 15 -12.14 -0.28 3.47
N THR A 16 -11.78 -1.54 3.62
CA THR A 16 -12.01 -2.29 4.85
C THR A 16 -11.30 -1.64 6.03
N ALA A 17 -10.03 -1.27 5.85
CA ALA A 17 -9.26 -0.63 6.90
C ALA A 17 -9.85 0.74 7.29
N HIS A 18 -10.28 1.52 6.30
CA HIS A 18 -10.88 2.81 6.54
C HIS A 18 -12.20 2.68 7.33
N LEU A 19 -13.03 1.72 6.97
CA LEU A 19 -14.28 1.45 7.68
C LEU A 19 -14.04 0.95 9.10
N ALA A 20 -12.94 0.26 9.32
CA ALA A 20 -12.56 -0.22 10.65
C ALA A 20 -11.93 0.88 11.53
N GLY A 21 -11.71 2.05 10.99
CA GLY A 21 -11.12 3.16 11.73
C GLY A 21 -9.62 3.09 11.90
N LEU A 22 -8.94 2.29 11.08
CA LEU A 22 -7.49 2.17 11.14
C LEU A 22 -6.83 3.43 10.60
N GLU A 23 -5.73 3.84 11.25
CA GLU A 23 -4.99 5.04 10.84
C GLU A 23 -3.98 4.76 9.74
N ARG A 24 -3.48 3.53 9.69
CA ARG A 24 -2.49 3.12 8.68
C ARG A 24 -2.56 1.63 8.44
N ILE A 25 -2.05 1.23 7.28
CA ILE A 25 -1.90 -0.18 6.93
C ILE A 25 -0.53 -0.41 6.32
N ALA A 26 -0.01 -1.62 6.51
CA ALA A 26 1.22 -2.04 5.87
C ALA A 26 0.87 -2.72 4.54
N VAL A 27 1.44 -2.22 3.45
CA VAL A 27 1.22 -2.77 2.12
C VAL A 27 2.49 -3.50 1.69
N LYS A 28 2.41 -4.82 1.59
CA LYS A 28 3.54 -5.64 1.18
C LYS A 28 3.52 -5.79 -0.33
N HIS A 29 4.54 -5.30 -1.00
CA HIS A 29 4.69 -5.45 -2.46
C HIS A 29 5.91 -6.29 -2.84
N GLY A 30 6.69 -6.72 -1.84
CA GLY A 30 7.87 -7.55 -2.08
C GLY A 30 9.05 -6.77 -2.65
N ILE A 31 10.16 -7.49 -2.84
CA ILE A 31 11.40 -6.92 -3.38
C ILE A 31 11.60 -7.37 -4.83
N GLY A 32 10.56 -7.64 -5.55
CA GLY A 32 10.67 -8.14 -6.92
C GLY A 32 11.12 -7.08 -7.92
N THR A 33 10.58 -7.14 -9.12
CA THR A 33 10.84 -6.11 -10.12
C THR A 33 10.30 -4.78 -9.59
N GLY A 34 10.99 -3.69 -9.78
CA GLY A 34 10.53 -2.39 -9.33
C GLY A 34 9.18 -1.95 -9.90
N ALA A 35 8.67 -2.68 -10.92
CA ALA A 35 7.42 -2.35 -11.58
C ALA A 35 6.21 -2.46 -10.65
N LEU A 36 6.08 -3.53 -9.87
CA LEU A 36 4.96 -3.69 -8.95
C LEU A 36 5.02 -2.66 -7.83
N ARG A 37 6.19 -2.45 -7.27
CA ARG A 37 6.39 -1.45 -6.22
C ARG A 37 5.99 -0.06 -6.71
N LYS A 38 6.43 0.31 -7.92
CA LYS A 38 6.10 1.60 -8.51
C LYS A 38 4.60 1.73 -8.74
N ALA A 39 3.97 0.72 -9.31
CA ALA A 39 2.54 0.72 -9.56
C ALA A 39 1.73 0.88 -8.28
N VAL A 40 2.11 0.14 -7.23
CA VAL A 40 1.45 0.22 -5.92
C VAL A 40 1.61 1.61 -5.32
N ASN A 41 2.82 2.16 -5.33
CA ASN A 41 3.07 3.46 -4.75
C ASN A 41 2.32 4.57 -5.49
N GLU A 42 2.29 4.54 -6.80
CA GLU A 42 1.54 5.51 -7.60
C GLU A 42 0.04 5.42 -7.33
N HIS A 43 -0.48 4.20 -7.27
CA HIS A 43 -1.89 3.97 -6.99
C HIS A 43 -2.29 4.50 -5.61
N LEU A 44 -1.47 4.23 -4.61
CA LEU A 44 -1.73 4.69 -3.25
C LEU A 44 -1.63 6.20 -3.15
N ALA A 45 -0.67 6.81 -3.84
CA ALA A 45 -0.48 8.26 -3.78
C ALA A 45 -1.71 9.01 -4.31
N ASP A 46 -2.42 8.43 -5.28
CA ASP A 46 -3.62 9.02 -5.87
C ASP A 46 -4.92 8.55 -5.22
N HIS A 47 -4.83 7.63 -4.26
CA HIS A 47 -6.05 7.04 -3.68
C HIS A 47 -6.73 8.03 -2.73
N PRO A 48 -8.06 8.20 -2.85
CA PRO A 48 -8.80 9.17 -2.04
C PRO A 48 -8.80 8.88 -0.54
N LEU A 49 -8.59 7.63 -0.14
CA LEU A 49 -8.55 7.24 1.26
C LEU A 49 -7.15 7.34 1.87
N VAL A 50 -6.14 7.55 1.06
CA VAL A 50 -4.76 7.63 1.52
C VAL A 50 -4.32 9.08 1.68
N ARG A 51 -3.87 9.42 2.89
CA ARG A 51 -3.37 10.76 3.17
C ARG A 51 -1.94 10.93 2.67
N ARG A 52 -1.10 9.94 2.94
CA ARG A 52 0.30 9.95 2.53
C ARG A 52 0.88 8.54 2.60
N LEU A 53 2.07 8.38 2.05
CA LEU A 53 2.82 7.13 2.12
C LEU A 53 4.05 7.33 3.00
N GLU A 54 4.40 6.30 3.75
CA GLU A 54 5.62 6.29 4.55
C GLU A 54 6.40 5.01 4.26
N PRO A 55 7.73 5.10 4.08
CA PRO A 55 8.54 3.91 3.90
C PRO A 55 8.63 3.14 5.21
N ALA A 56 8.65 1.81 5.11
CA ALA A 56 8.86 0.97 6.28
C ALA A 56 10.33 0.96 6.67
N LEU A 57 10.59 0.93 7.98
CA LEU A 57 11.95 0.73 8.49
C LEU A 57 12.36 -0.73 8.24
N GLN A 58 13.67 -0.99 8.26
CA GLN A 58 14.18 -2.33 8.05
C GLN A 58 13.57 -3.35 9.02
N SER A 59 13.35 -2.95 10.25
CA SER A 59 12.71 -3.79 11.27
C SER A 59 11.23 -4.04 10.98
N GLN A 60 10.63 -3.29 10.05
CA GLN A 60 9.21 -3.39 9.69
C GLN A 60 9.00 -3.98 8.29
N GLY A 61 10.03 -4.53 7.68
CA GLY A 61 9.94 -5.15 6.36
C GLY A 61 10.77 -4.49 5.27
N GLY A 62 11.36 -3.34 5.55
CA GLY A 62 12.27 -2.67 4.62
C GLY A 62 11.60 -2.21 3.33
N ILE A 63 12.32 -2.31 2.22
CA ILE A 63 11.85 -1.81 0.92
C ILE A 63 10.70 -2.63 0.34
N GLY A 64 10.43 -3.81 0.89
CA GLY A 64 9.31 -4.64 0.45
C GLY A 64 7.96 -4.25 1.03
N VAL A 65 7.92 -3.23 1.89
CA VAL A 65 6.70 -2.79 2.57
C VAL A 65 6.60 -1.27 2.53
N THR A 66 5.40 -0.78 2.29
CA THR A 66 5.09 0.66 2.36
C THR A 66 3.90 0.83 3.30
N PHE A 67 3.97 1.80 4.19
CA PHE A 67 2.82 2.15 5.02
C PHE A 67 1.96 3.19 4.32
N ALA A 68 0.67 2.91 4.21
CA ALA A 68 -0.31 3.87 3.72
C ALA A 68 -1.00 4.50 4.93
N ILE A 69 -0.85 5.80 5.07
CA ILE A 69 -1.51 6.54 6.16
C ILE A 69 -2.88 6.96 5.66
N LEU A 70 -3.91 6.53 6.35
CA LEU A 70 -5.30 6.77 5.95
C LEU A 70 -5.83 8.10 6.48
N LYS A 71 -6.81 8.63 5.76
CA LYS A 71 -7.49 9.87 6.18
C LYS A 71 -8.43 9.65 7.35
#